data_834671e3095ce29ea889b42437d5810b
#
_entry.id   834671e3095ce29ea889b42437d5810b
#
_cell.length_a   1.000
_cell.length_b   1.000
_cell.length_c   1.000
_cell.angle_alpha   90.00
_cell.angle_beta   90.00
_cell.angle_gamma   90.00
#
_symmetry.space_group_name_H-M   'P 1'
#
loop_
_entity.id
_entity.type
_entity.pdbx_description
1 polymer ?
#
loop_
_entity_poly.entity_id
_entity_poly.type
_entity_poly.pdbx_seq_one_letter_code
_entity_poly.pdbx_strand_id
1 'polypeptide(L)'
;VKALRDEVKEKAKEAVKSVEGADKELASVENHMKGLTGKAKGASVSEMHALAEETDALIEKAKATVDGVRANLASASGAHGGLDEIKAFVTAELKTSNVRLERMNSRVARVQTLLKNFREQAEKKLAAELQVLRAAARTRMRQHQAAKELSLE
;
A
#
# COMPACT_ATOMS: atom_id res chain seq x y z
N VAL A 1 12.07 10.44 -39.66
CA VAL A 1 12.35 11.20 -38.42
C VAL A 1 11.08 11.80 -37.87
N LYS A 2 10.29 12.48 -38.72
CA LYS A 2 9.00 13.08 -38.30
C LYS A 2 8.01 12.01 -37.80
N ALA A 3 7.90 10.90 -38.51
CA ALA A 3 7.01 9.79 -38.14
C ALA A 3 7.39 9.20 -36.83
N LEU A 4 8.68 9.04 -36.54
CA LEU A 4 9.19 8.54 -35.23
C LEU A 4 8.88 9.53 -34.12
N ARG A 5 9.04 10.83 -34.35
CA ARG A 5 8.71 11.86 -33.36
C ARG A 5 7.21 11.86 -33.02
N ASP A 6 6.37 11.70 -34.04
CA ASP A 6 4.93 11.64 -33.86
C ASP A 6 4.51 10.39 -33.09
N GLU A 7 5.15 9.25 -33.36
CA GLU A 7 4.96 8.01 -32.60
C GLU A 7 5.36 8.18 -31.16
N VAL A 8 6.52 8.80 -30.89
CA VAL A 8 6.99 9.08 -29.53
C VAL A 8 6.01 9.99 -28.80
N LYS A 9 5.50 11.03 -29.46
CA LYS A 9 4.50 11.92 -28.85
C LYS A 9 3.23 11.18 -28.46
N GLU A 10 2.73 10.27 -29.32
CA GLU A 10 1.55 9.48 -29.02
C GLU A 10 1.80 8.54 -27.83
N LYS A 11 2.96 7.89 -27.78
CA LYS A 11 3.35 7.05 -26.66
C LYS A 11 3.53 7.85 -25.37
N ALA A 12 4.06 9.06 -25.47
CA ALA A 12 4.19 9.98 -24.32
C ALA A 12 2.82 10.38 -23.78
N LYS A 13 1.83 10.63 -24.64
CA LYS A 13 0.45 10.93 -24.24
C LYS A 13 -0.19 9.74 -23.51
N GLU A 14 0.02 8.53 -24.03
CA GLU A 14 -0.47 7.30 -23.40
C GLU A 14 0.18 7.11 -22.01
N ALA A 15 1.49 7.39 -21.92
CA ALA A 15 2.20 7.34 -20.64
C ALA A 15 1.65 8.35 -19.64
N VAL A 16 1.34 9.58 -20.06
CA VAL A 16 0.72 10.60 -19.21
C VAL A 16 -0.63 10.13 -18.67
N LYS A 17 -1.46 9.55 -19.53
CA LYS A 17 -2.77 9.00 -19.11
C LYS A 17 -2.59 7.89 -18.09
N SER A 18 -1.63 7.00 -18.31
CA SER A 18 -1.29 5.91 -17.40
C SER A 18 -0.83 6.46 -16.05
N VAL A 19 0.03 7.47 -16.05
CA VAL A 19 0.52 8.17 -14.85
C VAL A 19 -0.64 8.80 -14.08
N GLU A 20 -1.55 9.50 -14.76
CA GLU A 20 -2.72 10.14 -14.15
C GLU A 20 -3.65 9.11 -13.50
N GLY A 21 -3.88 7.98 -14.17
CA GLY A 21 -4.68 6.88 -13.63
C GLY A 21 -4.07 6.29 -12.36
N ALA A 22 -2.76 6.06 -12.36
CA ALA A 22 -2.03 5.56 -11.21
C ALA A 22 -2.02 6.57 -10.05
N ASP A 23 -1.89 7.86 -10.36
CA ASP A 23 -1.96 8.94 -9.38
C ASP A 23 -3.30 8.94 -8.63
N LYS A 24 -4.39 8.81 -9.35
CA LYS A 24 -5.75 8.75 -8.77
C LYS A 24 -5.91 7.52 -7.88
N GLU A 25 -5.41 6.39 -8.34
CA GLU A 25 -5.50 5.14 -7.58
C GLU A 25 -4.68 5.23 -6.29
N LEU A 26 -3.45 5.77 -6.35
CA LEU A 26 -2.62 5.99 -5.17
C LEU A 26 -3.25 6.99 -4.20
N ALA A 27 -3.83 8.08 -4.72
CA ALA A 27 -4.54 9.05 -3.89
C ALA A 27 -5.71 8.39 -3.13
N SER A 28 -6.44 7.51 -3.79
CA SER A 28 -7.53 6.74 -3.19
C SER A 28 -7.01 5.84 -2.05
N VAL A 29 -5.90 5.15 -2.27
CA VAL A 29 -5.27 4.31 -1.25
C VAL A 29 -4.76 5.14 -0.08
N GLU A 30 -4.12 6.27 -0.35
CA GLU A 30 -3.64 7.19 0.69
C GLU A 30 -4.78 7.72 1.54
N ASN A 31 -5.91 8.08 0.94
CA ASN A 31 -7.11 8.52 1.65
C ASN A 31 -7.69 7.38 2.50
N HIS A 32 -7.71 6.17 1.97
CA HIS A 32 -8.14 4.98 2.71
C HIS A 32 -7.25 4.78 3.96
N MET A 33 -5.94 4.93 3.80
CA MET A 33 -4.98 4.81 4.92
C MET A 33 -5.21 5.87 6.00
N LYS A 34 -5.50 7.10 5.60
CA LYS A 34 -5.80 8.18 6.55
C LYS A 34 -7.03 7.88 7.39
N GLY A 35 -8.05 7.28 6.78
CA GLY A 35 -9.28 6.88 7.47
C GLY A 35 -9.12 5.66 8.36
N LEU A 36 -8.08 4.87 8.14
CA LEU A 36 -7.86 3.59 8.82
C LEU A 36 -7.68 3.75 10.33
N THR A 37 -6.93 4.75 10.76
CA THR A 37 -6.70 5.07 12.19
C THR A 37 -8.02 5.35 12.91
N GLY A 38 -8.91 6.11 12.27
CA GLY A 38 -10.24 6.40 12.81
C GLY A 38 -11.12 5.14 12.91
N LYS A 39 -11.08 4.31 11.87
CA LYS A 39 -11.82 3.03 11.85
C LYS A 39 -11.29 2.04 12.88
N ALA A 40 -9.99 2.10 13.20
CA ALA A 40 -9.37 1.24 14.19
C ALA A 40 -9.80 1.55 15.61
N LYS A 41 -10.22 2.77 15.89
CA LYS A 41 -10.74 3.17 17.20
C LYS A 41 -12.05 2.40 17.46
N GLY A 42 -12.05 1.60 18.51
CA GLY A 42 -13.20 0.78 18.87
C GLY A 42 -13.37 -0.49 18.04
N ALA A 43 -12.49 -0.76 17.07
CA ALA A 43 -12.51 -2.00 16.30
C ALA A 43 -11.92 -3.14 17.10
N SER A 44 -12.48 -4.34 16.92
CA SER A 44 -11.90 -5.57 17.47
C SER A 44 -10.63 -5.94 16.69
N VAL A 45 -9.80 -6.83 17.26
CA VAL A 45 -8.62 -7.35 16.55
C VAL A 45 -9.02 -8.01 15.23
N SER A 46 -10.11 -8.77 15.22
CA SER A 46 -10.65 -9.40 14.01
C SER A 46 -11.01 -8.38 12.94
N GLU A 47 -11.67 -7.28 13.32
CA GLU A 47 -12.01 -6.18 12.42
C GLU A 47 -10.77 -5.46 11.90
N MET A 48 -9.75 -5.28 12.75
CA MET A 48 -8.46 -4.69 12.35
C MET A 48 -7.75 -5.58 11.32
N HIS A 49 -7.76 -6.89 11.50
CA HIS A 49 -7.19 -7.82 10.52
C HIS A 49 -7.94 -7.76 9.18
N ALA A 50 -9.27 -7.69 9.21
CA ALA A 50 -10.08 -7.56 8.01
C ALA A 50 -9.79 -6.25 7.27
N LEU A 51 -9.65 -5.14 7.99
CA LEU A 51 -9.27 -3.84 7.42
C LEU A 51 -7.87 -3.90 6.82
N ALA A 52 -6.93 -4.58 7.46
CA ALA A 52 -5.57 -4.75 6.96
C ALA A 52 -5.56 -5.56 5.65
N GLU A 53 -6.32 -6.63 5.56
CA GLU A 53 -6.42 -7.44 4.34
C GLU A 53 -7.05 -6.67 3.19
N GLU A 54 -8.12 -5.92 3.46
CA GLU A 54 -8.76 -5.05 2.48
C GLU A 54 -7.77 -3.99 1.95
N THR A 55 -7.03 -3.38 2.86
CA THR A 55 -6.03 -2.35 2.53
C THR A 55 -4.87 -2.95 1.73
N ASP A 56 -4.40 -4.13 2.11
CA ASP A 56 -3.34 -4.83 1.38
C ASP A 56 -3.74 -5.09 -0.07
N ALA A 57 -4.98 -5.53 -0.30
CA ALA A 57 -5.50 -5.76 -1.65
C ALA A 57 -5.51 -4.46 -2.47
N LEU A 58 -5.88 -3.33 -1.88
CA LEU A 58 -5.86 -2.02 -2.53
C LEU A 58 -4.43 -1.59 -2.87
N ILE A 59 -3.49 -1.81 -1.96
CA ILE A 59 -2.07 -1.48 -2.17
C ILE A 59 -1.48 -2.35 -3.29
N GLU A 60 -1.76 -3.64 -3.30
CA GLU A 60 -1.26 -4.55 -4.34
C GLU A 60 -1.81 -4.16 -5.72
N LYS A 61 -3.07 -3.77 -5.78
CA LYS A 61 -3.70 -3.28 -7.02
C LYS A 61 -3.02 -1.99 -7.50
N ALA A 62 -2.79 -1.03 -6.60
CA ALA A 62 -2.12 0.22 -6.92
C ALA A 62 -0.67 -0.03 -7.37
N LYS A 63 0.03 -0.94 -6.72
CA LYS A 63 1.38 -1.35 -7.08
C LYS A 63 1.43 -1.94 -8.49
N ALA A 64 0.47 -2.80 -8.84
CA ALA A 64 0.36 -3.36 -10.19
C ALA A 64 0.12 -2.26 -11.22
N THR A 65 -0.71 -1.27 -10.90
CA THR A 65 -0.95 -0.11 -11.77
C THR A 65 0.33 0.70 -11.98
N VAL A 66 1.12 0.93 -10.92
CA VAL A 66 2.41 1.62 -11.02
C VAL A 66 3.41 0.82 -11.86
N ASP A 67 3.42 -0.50 -11.73
CA ASP A 67 4.26 -1.37 -12.56
C ASP A 67 3.85 -1.28 -14.04
N GLY A 68 2.56 -1.14 -14.31
CA GLY A 68 2.04 -0.87 -15.66
C GLY A 68 2.54 0.47 -16.22
N VAL A 69 2.59 1.50 -15.40
CA VAL A 69 3.17 2.81 -15.77
C VAL A 69 4.64 2.64 -16.16
N ARG A 70 5.39 1.91 -15.36
CA ARG A 70 6.82 1.64 -15.62
C ARG A 70 6.99 0.93 -16.96
N ALA A 71 6.16 -0.08 -17.25
CA ALA A 71 6.19 -0.81 -18.52
C ALA A 71 5.86 0.12 -19.72
N ASN A 72 4.87 0.99 -19.57
CA ASN A 72 4.50 1.95 -20.61
C ASN A 72 5.62 2.95 -20.88
N LEU A 73 6.27 3.44 -19.83
CA LEU A 73 7.41 4.36 -19.97
C LEU A 73 8.62 3.66 -20.61
N ALA A 74 8.88 2.42 -20.25
CA ALA A 74 9.95 1.63 -20.86
C ALA A 74 9.68 1.41 -22.36
N SER A 75 8.45 1.08 -22.73
CA SER A 75 8.02 0.92 -24.12
C SER A 75 8.19 2.23 -24.90
N ALA A 76 7.76 3.35 -24.32
CA ALA A 76 7.93 4.67 -24.95
C ALA A 76 9.40 5.03 -25.11
N SER A 77 10.25 4.73 -24.13
CA SER A 77 11.70 4.96 -24.20
C SER A 77 12.38 4.16 -25.30
N GLY A 78 11.84 2.98 -25.65
CA GLY A 78 12.37 2.13 -26.70
C GLY A 78 11.96 2.56 -28.11
N ALA A 79 11.09 3.55 -28.27
CA ALA A 79 10.53 3.96 -29.54
C ALA A 79 11.47 4.80 -30.43
N HIS A 80 12.73 4.96 -30.06
CA HIS A 80 13.67 5.84 -30.75
C HIS A 80 14.35 5.25 -32.00
N GLY A 81 14.17 3.96 -32.29
CA GLY A 81 14.77 3.28 -33.43
C GLY A 81 16.31 3.32 -33.48
N GLY A 82 16.98 3.57 -32.35
CA GLY A 82 18.43 3.64 -32.24
C GLY A 82 19.07 4.97 -32.65
N LEU A 83 18.27 5.97 -33.06
CA LEU A 83 18.78 7.28 -33.49
C LEU A 83 19.02 8.18 -32.26
N ASP A 84 20.23 8.72 -32.12
CA ASP A 84 20.59 9.60 -31.00
C ASP A 84 19.72 10.85 -30.90
N GLU A 85 19.36 11.43 -32.04
CA GLU A 85 18.51 12.61 -32.14
C GLU A 85 17.11 12.34 -31.58
N ILE A 86 16.55 11.21 -31.93
CA ILE A 86 15.24 10.78 -31.41
C ILE A 86 15.35 10.38 -29.93
N LYS A 87 16.44 9.79 -29.54
CA LYS A 87 16.73 9.42 -28.14
C LYS A 87 16.69 10.64 -27.20
N ALA A 88 17.31 11.75 -27.62
CA ALA A 88 17.25 12.98 -26.84
C ALA A 88 15.82 13.53 -26.75
N PHE A 89 15.07 13.47 -27.84
CA PHE A 89 13.66 13.87 -27.90
C PHE A 89 12.80 13.00 -26.96
N VAL A 90 12.97 11.68 -26.98
CA VAL A 90 12.28 10.74 -26.10
C VAL A 90 12.55 11.09 -24.64
N THR A 91 13.80 11.31 -24.28
CA THR A 91 14.18 11.66 -22.92
C THR A 91 13.47 12.94 -22.45
N ALA A 92 13.42 13.97 -23.32
CA ALA A 92 12.75 15.22 -22.99
C ALA A 92 11.24 15.06 -22.83
N GLU A 93 10.60 14.30 -23.73
CA GLU A 93 9.14 14.08 -23.69
C GLU A 93 8.70 13.28 -22.46
N LEU A 94 9.52 12.35 -21.99
CA LEU A 94 9.17 11.45 -20.87
C LEU A 94 9.71 11.91 -19.52
N LYS A 95 10.45 13.00 -19.47
CA LYS A 95 11.10 13.46 -18.23
C LYS A 95 10.12 13.63 -17.07
N THR A 96 9.03 14.35 -17.31
CA THR A 96 8.01 14.60 -16.27
C THR A 96 7.35 13.31 -15.79
N SER A 97 7.00 12.43 -16.74
CA SER A 97 6.39 11.14 -16.40
C SER A 97 7.33 10.24 -15.60
N ASN A 98 8.63 10.23 -15.94
CA ASN A 98 9.63 9.47 -15.20
C ASN A 98 9.80 9.99 -13.76
N VAL A 99 9.79 11.31 -13.57
CA VAL A 99 9.84 11.92 -12.24
C VAL A 99 8.61 11.54 -11.43
N ARG A 100 7.43 11.58 -12.06
CA ARG A 100 6.18 11.18 -11.40
C ARG A 100 6.19 9.70 -11.01
N LEU A 101 6.75 8.83 -11.86
CA LEU A 101 6.91 7.41 -11.56
C LEU A 101 7.77 7.19 -10.30
N GLU A 102 8.89 7.89 -10.19
CA GLU A 102 9.75 7.81 -9.00
C GLU A 102 9.01 8.23 -7.73
N ARG A 103 8.21 9.30 -7.82
CA ARG A 103 7.36 9.74 -6.70
C ARG A 103 6.31 8.70 -6.34
N MET A 104 5.73 8.03 -7.33
CA MET A 104 4.77 6.96 -7.12
C MET A 104 5.39 5.79 -6.39
N ASN A 105 6.61 5.41 -6.75
CA ASN A 105 7.34 4.34 -6.06
C ASN A 105 7.52 4.66 -4.57
N SER A 106 7.85 5.91 -4.26
CA SER A 106 7.98 6.38 -2.88
C SER A 106 6.64 6.36 -2.15
N ARG A 107 5.55 6.73 -2.82
CA ARG A 107 4.20 6.72 -2.27
C ARG A 107 3.74 5.30 -1.95
N VAL A 108 4.01 4.34 -2.85
CA VAL A 108 3.72 2.92 -2.62
C VAL A 108 4.47 2.41 -1.40
N ALA A 109 5.76 2.70 -1.30
CA ALA A 109 6.59 2.30 -0.16
C ALA A 109 6.04 2.88 1.16
N ARG A 110 5.58 4.12 1.12
CA ARG A 110 5.00 4.79 2.30
C ARG A 110 3.71 4.11 2.77
N VAL A 111 2.79 3.81 1.86
CA VAL A 111 1.53 3.14 2.23
C VAL A 111 1.78 1.72 2.72
N GLN A 112 2.76 1.02 2.16
CA GLN A 112 3.17 -0.30 2.64
C GLN A 112 3.70 -0.23 4.08
N THR A 113 4.50 0.78 4.39
CA THR A 113 5.02 1.01 5.75
C THR A 113 3.88 1.35 6.72
N LEU A 114 2.94 2.18 6.31
CA LEU A 114 1.77 2.53 7.12
C LEU A 114 0.90 1.29 7.42
N LEU A 115 0.72 0.42 6.44
CA LEU A 115 -0.02 -0.83 6.63
C LEU A 115 0.72 -1.75 7.61
N LYS A 116 2.04 -1.86 7.47
CA LYS A 116 2.87 -2.64 8.40
C LYS A 116 2.69 -2.14 9.84
N ASN A 117 2.74 -0.84 10.04
CA ASN A 117 2.53 -0.22 11.35
C ASN A 117 1.13 -0.51 11.90
N PHE A 118 0.12 -0.46 11.05
CA PHE A 118 -1.25 -0.79 11.43
C PHE A 118 -1.37 -2.26 11.88
N ARG A 119 -0.74 -3.19 11.13
CA ARG A 119 -0.70 -4.61 11.51
C ARG A 119 0.01 -4.83 12.84
N GLU A 120 1.08 -4.10 13.09
CA GLU A 120 1.79 -4.15 14.38
C GLU A 120 0.91 -3.68 15.54
N GLN A 121 0.10 -2.65 15.31
CA GLN A 121 -0.89 -2.19 16.30
C GLN A 121 -1.94 -3.26 16.59
N ALA A 122 -2.42 -3.97 15.57
CA ALA A 122 -3.36 -5.07 15.72
C ALA A 122 -2.75 -6.20 16.55
N GLU A 123 -1.51 -6.55 16.29
CA GLU A 123 -0.78 -7.58 17.05
C GLU A 123 -0.58 -7.19 18.52
N LYS A 124 -0.24 -5.92 18.77
CA LYS A 124 -0.10 -5.40 20.13
C LYS A 124 -1.43 -5.46 20.89
N LYS A 125 -2.52 -5.10 20.22
CA LYS A 125 -3.86 -5.16 20.79
C LYS A 125 -4.25 -6.61 21.13
N LEU A 126 -3.96 -7.55 20.23
CA LEU A 126 -4.19 -8.97 20.45
C LEU A 126 -3.39 -9.48 21.65
N ALA A 127 -2.11 -9.13 21.74
CA ALA A 127 -1.24 -9.52 22.86
C ALA A 127 -1.78 -8.98 24.19
N ALA A 128 -2.24 -7.72 24.20
CA ALA A 128 -2.82 -7.11 25.39
C ALA A 128 -4.12 -7.81 25.82
N GLU A 129 -5.00 -8.14 24.87
CA GLU A 129 -6.25 -8.86 25.15
C GLU A 129 -5.98 -10.26 25.69
N LEU A 130 -5.01 -10.99 25.10
CA LEU A 130 -4.61 -12.31 25.60
C LEU A 130 -4.04 -12.24 27.00
N GLN A 131 -3.28 -11.20 27.31
CA GLN A 131 -2.71 -11.00 28.65
C GLN A 131 -3.81 -10.76 29.69
N VAL A 132 -4.82 -9.96 29.34
CA VAL A 132 -6.00 -9.74 30.20
C VAL A 132 -6.77 -11.03 30.45
N LEU A 133 -7.00 -11.82 29.38
CA LEU A 133 -7.69 -13.11 29.50
C LEU A 133 -6.92 -14.09 30.37
N ARG A 134 -5.59 -14.15 30.24
CA ARG A 134 -4.74 -15.00 31.06
C ARG A 134 -4.77 -14.59 32.54
N ALA A 135 -4.74 -13.28 32.79
CA ALA A 135 -4.85 -12.76 34.14
C ALA A 135 -6.19 -13.11 34.80
N ALA A 136 -7.30 -12.94 34.02
CA ALA A 136 -8.65 -13.32 34.46
C ALA A 136 -8.75 -14.82 34.76
N ALA A 137 -8.18 -15.65 33.89
CA ALA A 137 -8.15 -17.10 34.07
C ALA A 137 -7.40 -17.50 35.34
N ARG A 138 -6.23 -16.87 35.61
CA ARG A 138 -5.47 -17.11 36.85
C ARG A 138 -6.28 -16.72 38.09
N THR A 139 -6.96 -15.58 38.03
CA THR A 139 -7.82 -15.14 39.14
C THR A 139 -8.94 -16.14 39.41
N ARG A 140 -9.62 -16.64 38.35
CA ARG A 140 -10.64 -17.67 38.51
C ARG A 140 -10.11 -18.95 39.13
N MET A 141 -8.94 -19.38 38.69
CA MET A 141 -8.28 -20.58 39.24
C MET A 141 -7.95 -20.42 40.69
N ARG A 142 -7.43 -19.25 41.10
CA ARG A 142 -7.15 -18.95 42.51
C ARG A 142 -8.42 -18.95 43.37
N GLN A 143 -9.50 -18.36 42.86
CA GLN A 143 -10.80 -18.35 43.53
C GLN A 143 -11.36 -19.75 43.67
N HIS A 144 -11.27 -20.56 42.63
CA HIS A 144 -11.72 -21.95 42.64
C HIS A 144 -10.90 -22.77 43.64
N GLN A 145 -9.59 -22.59 43.69
CA GLN A 145 -8.71 -23.26 44.62
C GLN A 145 -9.03 -22.88 46.07
N ALA A 146 -9.22 -21.59 46.37
CA ALA A 146 -9.59 -21.10 47.69
C ALA A 146 -10.94 -21.68 48.17
N ALA A 147 -11.95 -21.72 47.29
CA ALA A 147 -13.25 -22.30 47.59
C ALA A 147 -13.13 -23.80 47.87
N LYS A 148 -12.28 -24.50 47.14
CA LYS A 148 -12.01 -25.93 47.32
C LYS A 148 -11.33 -26.21 48.67
N GLU A 149 -10.37 -25.40 49.08
CA GLU A 149 -9.70 -25.50 50.37
C GLU A 149 -10.67 -25.25 51.51
N LEU A 150 -11.54 -24.25 51.40
CA LEU A 150 -12.56 -23.97 52.41
C LEU A 150 -13.56 -25.11 52.55
N SER A 151 -13.91 -25.81 51.49
CA SER A 151 -14.85 -26.92 51.53
C SER A 151 -14.24 -28.19 52.17
N LEU A 152 -12.92 -28.27 52.28
CA LEU A 152 -12.21 -29.37 52.91
C LEU A 152 -12.08 -29.21 54.45
N GLU A 153 -12.26 -28.00 54.96
CA GLU A 153 -12.31 -27.72 56.37
C GLU A 153 -13.69 -27.97 56.96
#